data_211a3a0d0ab1d9e50f941ae1808e4d97
#
_entry.id   211a3a0d0ab1d9e50f941ae1808e4d97
#
_cell.length_a   1.000
_cell.length_b   1.000
_cell.length_c   1.000
_cell.angle_alpha   90.00
_cell.angle_beta   90.00
_cell.angle_gamma   90.00
#
_symmetry.space_group_name_H-M   'P 1'
#
loop_
_entity.id
_entity.type
_entity.pdbx_description
1 polymer ?
#
loop_
_entity_poly.entity_id
_entity_poly.type
_entity_poly.pdbx_seq_one_letter_code
_entity_poly.pdbx_strand_id
1 'polypeptide(L)'
;MLTRWGRANIDSVKLMSTRRILRLSLGASAGQFLEEALLPGGSLDPDFFRAALGETGGEDNLLWRLRTTRQPLLEGLVRRMEKTDKSLSALEKCCDDTHMELVRHDARVPFGVGVPGGYLYGWETAVRNIRIILAARDAGLPPAQTRERVRESYV
;
A
#
# COMPACT_ATOMS: atom_id res chain seq x y z
N MET A 1 14.46 -11.40 -6.18
CA MET A 1 13.91 -10.13 -6.69
C MET A 1 12.38 -10.16 -6.74
N LEU A 2 11.75 -11.04 -7.54
CA LEU A 2 10.26 -11.19 -7.56
C LEU A 2 9.66 -11.46 -6.18
N THR A 3 10.34 -12.25 -5.34
CA THR A 3 9.93 -12.48 -3.95
C THR A 3 9.89 -11.21 -3.11
N ARG A 4 10.77 -10.24 -3.34
CA ARG A 4 10.79 -8.95 -2.63
C ARG A 4 9.56 -8.12 -3.00
N TRP A 5 9.26 -7.99 -4.28
CA TRP A 5 8.05 -7.28 -4.75
C TRP A 5 6.78 -7.96 -4.29
N GLY A 6 6.73 -9.31 -4.41
CA GLY A 6 5.58 -10.08 -3.95
C GLY A 6 5.30 -9.88 -2.47
N ARG A 7 6.32 -9.92 -1.62
CA ARG A 7 6.18 -9.69 -0.18
C ARG A 7 5.68 -8.28 0.12
N ALA A 8 6.26 -7.26 -0.49
CA ALA A 8 5.83 -5.87 -0.30
C ALA A 8 4.37 -5.65 -0.74
N ASN A 9 3.97 -6.27 -1.85
CA ASN A 9 2.59 -6.19 -2.33
C ASN A 9 1.61 -6.89 -1.38
N ILE A 10 1.94 -8.09 -0.90
CA ILE A 10 1.13 -8.82 0.08
C ILE A 10 0.98 -8.00 1.37
N ASP A 11 2.05 -7.42 1.88
CA ASP A 11 2.00 -6.56 3.08
C ASP A 11 1.12 -5.33 2.87
N SER A 12 1.19 -4.71 1.69
CA SER A 12 0.34 -3.57 1.34
C SER A 12 -1.14 -3.96 1.27
N VAL A 13 -1.48 -5.11 0.68
CA VAL A 13 -2.85 -5.62 0.62
C VAL A 13 -3.38 -5.92 2.02
N LYS A 14 -2.60 -6.61 2.86
CA LYS A 14 -2.97 -6.88 4.26
C LYS A 14 -3.22 -5.59 5.03
N LEU A 15 -2.33 -4.60 4.89
CA LEU A 15 -2.42 -3.31 5.56
C LEU A 15 -3.70 -2.56 5.16
N MET A 16 -4.00 -2.51 3.86
CA MET A 16 -5.19 -1.87 3.32
C MET A 16 -6.47 -2.57 3.79
N SER A 17 -6.50 -3.90 3.78
CA SER A 17 -7.63 -4.69 4.23
C SER A 17 -7.88 -4.51 5.73
N THR A 18 -6.85 -4.59 6.55
CA THR A 18 -6.95 -4.36 8.00
C THR A 18 -7.49 -2.97 8.30
N ARG A 19 -6.99 -1.95 7.60
CA ARG A 19 -7.47 -0.57 7.80
C ARG A 19 -8.93 -0.39 7.38
N ARG A 20 -9.38 -1.05 6.31
CA ARG A 20 -10.79 -1.05 5.91
C ARG A 20 -11.67 -1.70 6.98
N ILE A 21 -11.25 -2.86 7.50
CA ILE A 21 -11.95 -3.58 8.58
C ILE A 21 -12.10 -2.71 9.83
N LEU A 22 -11.03 -2.03 10.25
CA LEU A 22 -11.05 -1.12 11.40
C LEU A 22 -12.06 0.05 11.21
N ARG A 23 -12.19 0.57 9.99
CA ARG A 23 -13.13 1.66 9.67
C ARG A 23 -14.59 1.22 9.55
N LEU A 24 -14.82 -0.03 9.20
CA LEU A 24 -16.18 -0.56 9.05
C LEU A 24 -16.87 -0.87 10.39
N SER A 25 -16.15 -0.80 11.50
CA SER A 25 -16.67 -1.04 12.85
C SER A 25 -17.50 -2.32 12.96
N LEU A 26 -16.98 -3.42 12.41
CA LEU A 26 -17.70 -4.71 12.27
C LEU A 26 -17.92 -5.46 13.59
N GLY A 27 -17.57 -4.89 14.74
CA GLY A 27 -17.77 -5.51 16.04
C GLY A 27 -17.12 -6.89 16.15
N ALA A 28 -17.87 -7.87 16.66
CA ALA A 28 -17.38 -9.26 16.85
C ALA A 28 -16.95 -9.96 15.56
N SER A 29 -17.44 -9.55 14.40
CA SER A 29 -17.09 -10.18 13.10
C SER A 29 -15.76 -9.69 12.54
N ALA A 30 -15.17 -8.62 13.08
CA ALA A 30 -13.93 -8.04 12.57
C ALA A 30 -12.77 -9.04 12.51
N GLY A 31 -12.65 -9.89 13.53
CA GLY A 31 -11.62 -10.95 13.60
C GLY A 31 -11.75 -11.96 12.48
N GLN A 32 -12.96 -12.44 12.20
CA GLN A 32 -13.20 -13.37 11.10
C GLN A 32 -12.86 -12.76 9.74
N PHE A 33 -13.31 -11.55 9.46
CA PHE A 33 -12.97 -10.84 8.23
C PHE A 33 -11.47 -10.59 8.08
N LEU A 34 -10.77 -10.33 9.20
CA LEU A 34 -9.32 -10.18 9.16
C LEU A 34 -8.66 -11.49 8.74
N GLU A 35 -9.01 -12.63 9.36
CA GLU A 35 -8.42 -13.93 9.02
C GLU A 35 -8.62 -14.28 7.53
N GLU A 36 -9.79 -13.99 6.97
CA GLU A 36 -10.08 -14.20 5.54
C GLU A 36 -9.27 -13.25 4.64
N ALA A 37 -8.94 -12.04 5.12
CA ALA A 37 -8.17 -11.04 4.38
C ALA A 37 -6.65 -11.20 4.51
N LEU A 38 -6.16 -12.00 5.47
CA LEU A 38 -4.74 -12.25 5.69
C LEU A 38 -4.19 -13.25 4.66
N LEU A 39 -3.64 -12.70 3.57
CA LEU A 39 -2.96 -13.51 2.57
C LEU A 39 -1.69 -14.17 3.15
N PRO A 40 -1.36 -15.41 2.74
CA PRO A 40 -0.12 -16.06 3.13
C PRO A 40 1.09 -15.32 2.56
N GLY A 41 2.20 -15.32 3.30
CA GLY A 41 3.43 -14.63 2.89
C GLY A 41 3.48 -13.16 3.33
N GLY A 42 4.33 -12.38 2.67
CA GLY A 42 4.67 -11.03 3.11
C GLY A 42 5.86 -11.02 4.08
N SER A 43 6.19 -9.84 4.59
CA SER A 43 7.26 -9.62 5.57
C SER A 43 6.71 -9.36 6.97
N LEU A 44 5.44 -8.93 7.05
CA LEU A 44 4.74 -8.71 8.30
C LEU A 44 4.02 -9.98 8.76
N ASP A 45 4.24 -10.33 10.03
CA ASP A 45 3.59 -11.44 10.68
C ASP A 45 2.08 -11.19 10.79
N PRO A 46 1.21 -12.23 10.64
CA PRO A 46 -0.22 -12.13 10.89
C PRO A 46 -0.59 -11.52 12.25
N ASP A 47 0.17 -11.81 13.30
CA ASP A 47 -0.05 -11.26 14.63
C ASP A 47 0.10 -9.74 14.72
N PHE A 48 0.89 -9.17 13.81
CA PHE A 48 0.98 -7.72 13.66
C PHE A 48 -0.40 -7.10 13.38
N PHE A 49 -1.17 -7.72 12.50
CA PHE A 49 -2.51 -7.27 12.09
C PHE A 49 -3.58 -7.62 13.12
N ARG A 50 -3.52 -8.82 13.72
CA ARG A 50 -4.44 -9.25 14.79
C ARG A 50 -4.39 -8.32 15.99
N ALA A 51 -3.20 -7.91 16.37
CA ALA A 51 -3.01 -6.99 17.49
C ALA A 51 -3.58 -5.58 17.24
N ALA A 52 -3.79 -5.18 15.98
CA ALA A 52 -4.45 -3.92 15.65
C ALA A 52 -5.98 -3.97 15.90
N LEU A 53 -6.58 -5.15 15.98
CA LEU A 53 -8.00 -5.35 16.30
C LEU A 53 -8.27 -5.53 17.82
N GLY A 54 -7.23 -5.68 18.64
CA GLY A 54 -7.37 -5.87 20.09
C GLY A 54 -8.02 -4.67 20.80
N GLU A 55 -8.33 -4.81 22.09
CA GLU A 55 -9.04 -3.80 22.90
C GLU A 55 -8.38 -2.41 22.90
N THR A 56 -7.05 -2.38 22.85
CA THR A 56 -6.26 -1.14 22.69
C THR A 56 -5.90 -0.86 21.25
N GLY A 57 -6.53 -1.59 20.31
CA GLY A 57 -6.25 -1.52 18.89
C GLY A 57 -6.82 -0.27 18.21
N GLY A 58 -6.90 -0.34 16.90
CA GLY A 58 -7.43 0.72 16.07
C GLY A 58 -6.46 1.22 15.04
N GLU A 59 -6.90 2.19 14.25
CA GLU A 59 -6.13 2.72 13.12
C GLU A 59 -4.81 3.36 13.56
N ASP A 60 -4.81 4.12 14.65
CA ASP A 60 -3.60 4.76 15.17
C ASP A 60 -2.61 3.74 15.73
N ASN A 61 -3.09 2.65 16.34
CA ASN A 61 -2.25 1.53 16.80
C ASN A 61 -1.59 0.81 15.61
N LEU A 62 -2.35 0.52 14.55
CA LEU A 62 -1.82 -0.07 13.32
C LEU A 62 -0.68 0.78 12.73
N LEU A 63 -0.89 2.10 12.63
CA LEU A 63 0.11 3.04 12.11
C LEU A 63 1.34 3.16 13.02
N TRP A 64 1.14 3.18 14.34
CA TRP A 64 2.23 3.19 15.31
C TRP A 64 3.07 1.90 15.20
N ARG A 65 2.43 0.73 15.13
CA ARG A 65 3.10 -0.57 14.94
C ARG A 65 3.91 -0.59 13.65
N LEU A 66 3.35 -0.07 12.56
CA LEU A 66 4.07 0.02 11.28
C LEU A 66 5.36 0.83 11.41
N ARG A 67 5.34 1.94 12.15
CA ARG A 67 6.54 2.78 12.41
C ARG A 67 7.57 2.07 13.25
N THR A 68 7.15 1.25 14.22
CA THR A 68 8.07 0.57 15.16
C THR A 68 8.68 -0.72 14.60
N THR A 69 8.07 -1.30 13.58
CA THR A 69 8.48 -2.61 13.02
C THR A 69 9.82 -2.57 12.28
N ARG A 70 10.33 -1.39 11.88
CA ARG A 70 11.63 -1.20 11.18
C ARG A 70 11.87 -2.19 10.03
N GLN A 71 10.84 -2.52 9.28
CA GLN A 71 10.95 -3.39 8.10
C GLN A 71 11.51 -2.57 6.92
N PRO A 72 12.69 -2.92 6.38
CA PRO A 72 13.32 -2.15 5.30
C PRO A 72 12.43 -1.96 4.08
N LEU A 73 11.59 -2.95 3.76
CA LEU A 73 10.65 -2.88 2.64
C LEU A 73 9.52 -1.87 2.84
N LEU A 74 9.23 -1.50 4.09
CA LEU A 74 8.14 -0.59 4.47
C LEU A 74 8.64 0.78 4.92
N GLU A 75 9.96 0.99 5.00
CA GLU A 75 10.54 2.26 5.42
C GLU A 75 10.09 3.42 4.51
N GLY A 76 10.06 3.20 3.20
CA GLY A 76 9.53 4.16 2.24
C GLY A 76 8.06 4.49 2.48
N LEU A 77 7.25 3.48 2.85
CA LEU A 77 5.84 3.67 3.19
C LEU A 77 5.67 4.53 4.44
N VAL A 78 6.39 4.23 5.53
CA VAL A 78 6.32 4.99 6.78
C VAL A 78 6.68 6.45 6.54
N ARG A 79 7.79 6.71 5.83
CA ARG A 79 8.25 8.06 5.50
C ARG A 79 7.20 8.86 4.69
N ARG A 80 6.48 8.22 3.77
CA ARG A 80 5.43 8.86 2.97
C ARG A 80 4.19 9.15 3.80
N MET A 81 3.81 8.21 4.67
CA MET A 81 2.63 8.35 5.54
C MET A 81 2.77 9.49 6.56
N GLU A 82 3.98 9.81 7.00
CA GLU A 82 4.23 10.94 7.91
C GLU A 82 3.93 12.30 7.30
N LYS A 83 3.96 12.39 5.97
CA LYS A 83 3.76 13.62 5.20
C LYS A 83 2.34 13.75 4.62
N THR A 84 1.49 12.77 4.83
CA THR A 84 0.21 12.66 4.14
C THR A 84 -0.94 12.61 5.17
N ASP A 85 -2.14 12.95 4.71
CA ASP A 85 -3.34 12.80 5.53
C ASP A 85 -3.59 11.32 5.87
N LYS A 86 -4.44 11.07 6.88
CA LYS A 86 -4.79 9.72 7.32
C LYS A 86 -5.93 9.12 6.49
N SER A 87 -6.18 9.58 5.26
CA SER A 87 -7.22 9.00 4.41
C SER A 87 -6.83 7.62 3.89
N LEU A 88 -7.83 6.80 3.56
CA LEU A 88 -7.59 5.49 2.98
C LEU A 88 -6.94 5.61 1.60
N SER A 89 -7.37 6.59 0.81
CA SER A 89 -6.83 6.89 -0.51
C SER A 89 -5.35 7.31 -0.46
N ALA A 90 -4.99 8.12 0.56
CA ALA A 90 -3.61 8.53 0.78
C ALA A 90 -2.71 7.35 1.15
N LEU A 91 -3.18 6.43 2.02
CA LEU A 91 -2.43 5.22 2.34
C LEU A 91 -2.24 4.33 1.10
N GLU A 92 -3.30 4.13 0.32
CA GLU A 92 -3.23 3.36 -0.93
C GLU A 92 -2.18 3.94 -1.89
N LYS A 93 -2.19 5.26 -2.06
CA LYS A 93 -1.16 5.96 -2.84
C LYS A 93 0.24 5.74 -2.26
N CYS A 94 0.42 5.86 -0.96
CA CYS A 94 1.70 5.63 -0.31
C CYS A 94 2.22 4.18 -0.53
N CYS A 95 1.34 3.18 -0.50
CA CYS A 95 1.67 1.80 -0.81
C CYS A 95 2.13 1.64 -2.27
N ASP A 96 1.34 2.17 -3.22
CA ASP A 96 1.64 2.10 -4.65
C ASP A 96 2.96 2.81 -4.99
N ASP A 97 3.17 4.01 -4.44
CA ASP A 97 4.38 4.81 -4.69
C ASP A 97 5.63 4.17 -4.04
N THR A 98 5.48 3.52 -2.87
CA THR A 98 6.56 2.75 -2.25
C THR A 98 6.92 1.52 -3.09
N HIS A 99 5.92 0.84 -3.64
CA HIS A 99 6.15 -0.28 -4.54
C HIS A 99 6.87 0.19 -5.83
N MET A 100 6.47 1.34 -6.39
CA MET A 100 7.15 1.92 -7.55
C MET A 100 8.62 2.25 -7.25
N GLU A 101 8.93 2.76 -6.07
CA GLU A 101 10.31 3.01 -5.64
C GLU A 101 11.15 1.72 -5.60
N LEU A 102 10.59 0.62 -5.08
CA LEU A 102 11.25 -0.70 -5.08
C LEU A 102 11.49 -1.20 -6.51
N VAL A 103 10.48 -1.08 -7.37
CA VAL A 103 10.54 -1.51 -8.77
C VAL A 103 11.63 -0.74 -9.52
N ARG A 104 11.68 0.59 -9.38
CA ARG A 104 12.72 1.43 -9.99
C ARG A 104 14.12 1.07 -9.49
N HIS A 105 14.27 0.80 -8.19
CA HIS A 105 15.54 0.39 -7.61
C HIS A 105 16.04 -0.92 -8.25
N ASP A 106 15.16 -1.91 -8.36
CA ASP A 106 15.51 -3.22 -8.89
C ASP A 106 15.72 -3.22 -10.42
N ALA A 107 15.06 -2.32 -11.14
CA ALA A 107 15.24 -2.13 -12.58
C ALA A 107 16.62 -1.53 -12.96
N ARG A 108 17.35 -0.96 -11.99
CA ARG A 108 18.73 -0.49 -12.21
C ARG A 108 19.75 -1.62 -12.37
N VAL A 109 19.38 -2.83 -12.00
CA VAL A 109 20.22 -4.02 -12.24
C VAL A 109 19.99 -4.46 -13.68
N PRO A 110 21.02 -4.35 -14.58
CA PRO A 110 20.82 -4.50 -16.02
C PRO A 110 20.45 -5.91 -16.46
N PHE A 111 20.68 -6.91 -15.61
CA PHE A 111 20.41 -8.31 -15.90
C PHE A 111 19.35 -8.90 -14.97
N GLY A 112 18.45 -9.72 -15.53
CA GLY A 112 17.42 -10.43 -14.79
C GLY A 112 16.01 -9.91 -15.04
N VAL A 113 15.06 -10.44 -14.29
CA VAL A 113 13.61 -10.16 -14.45
C VAL A 113 13.18 -8.78 -13.94
N GLY A 114 14.10 -8.02 -13.31
CA GLY A 114 13.79 -6.70 -12.76
C GLY A 114 13.43 -5.69 -13.84
N VAL A 115 14.14 -5.69 -14.94
CA VAL A 115 13.91 -4.75 -16.05
C VAL A 115 12.56 -4.99 -16.73
N PRO A 116 12.25 -6.19 -17.27
CA PRO A 116 10.94 -6.43 -17.90
C PRO A 116 9.79 -6.36 -16.91
N GLY A 117 9.97 -6.85 -15.67
CA GLY A 117 8.95 -6.73 -14.62
C GLY A 117 8.68 -5.29 -14.22
N GLY A 118 9.72 -4.46 -14.12
CA GLY A 118 9.60 -3.03 -13.85
C GLY A 118 8.85 -2.30 -14.96
N TYR A 119 9.14 -2.62 -16.21
CA TYR A 119 8.43 -2.06 -17.36
C TYR A 119 6.92 -2.39 -17.32
N LEU A 120 6.58 -3.66 -17.07
CA LEU A 120 5.17 -4.09 -16.99
C LEU A 120 4.44 -3.40 -15.84
N TYR A 121 5.07 -3.30 -14.67
CA TYR A 121 4.48 -2.58 -13.52
C TYR A 121 4.31 -1.09 -13.81
N GLY A 122 5.28 -0.48 -14.48
CA GLY A 122 5.19 0.92 -14.94
C GLY A 122 4.02 1.13 -15.89
N TRP A 123 3.79 0.19 -16.80
CA TRP A 123 2.68 0.23 -17.74
C TRP A 123 1.32 0.12 -17.03
N GLU A 124 1.20 -0.84 -16.10
CA GLU A 124 0.00 -0.99 -15.27
C GLU A 124 -0.30 0.28 -14.48
N THR A 125 0.73 0.91 -13.88
CA THR A 125 0.59 2.16 -13.14
C THR A 125 0.17 3.31 -14.06
N ALA A 126 0.69 3.40 -15.27
CA ALA A 126 0.26 4.41 -16.25
C ALA A 126 -1.23 4.26 -16.60
N VAL A 127 -1.69 3.03 -16.85
CA VAL A 127 -3.13 2.75 -17.10
C VAL A 127 -3.98 3.13 -15.88
N ARG A 128 -3.53 2.82 -14.67
CA ARG A 128 -4.20 3.20 -13.42
C ARG A 128 -4.31 4.72 -13.29
N ASN A 129 -3.23 5.46 -13.57
CA ASN A 129 -3.21 6.90 -13.55
C ASN A 129 -4.19 7.53 -14.55
N ILE A 130 -4.26 7.00 -15.77
CA ILE A 130 -5.25 7.44 -16.78
C ILE A 130 -6.66 7.25 -16.25
N ARG A 131 -6.98 6.10 -15.66
CA ARG A 131 -8.31 5.84 -15.06
C ARG A 131 -8.63 6.80 -13.92
N ILE A 132 -7.65 7.12 -13.06
CA ILE A 132 -7.82 8.09 -11.98
C ILE A 132 -8.13 9.48 -12.54
N ILE A 133 -7.40 9.91 -13.56
CA ILE A 133 -7.60 11.23 -14.19
C ILE A 133 -8.98 11.32 -14.85
N LEU A 134 -9.38 10.29 -15.59
CA LEU A 134 -10.69 10.24 -16.22
C LEU A 134 -11.83 10.28 -15.20
N ALA A 135 -11.76 9.41 -14.18
CA ALA A 135 -12.76 9.37 -13.11
C ALA A 135 -12.82 10.70 -12.32
N ALA A 136 -11.68 11.33 -12.06
CA ALA A 136 -11.62 12.64 -11.40
C ALA A 136 -12.27 13.74 -12.26
N ARG A 137 -12.04 13.71 -13.57
CA ARG A 137 -12.66 14.63 -14.52
C ARG A 137 -14.18 14.45 -14.56
N ASP A 138 -14.64 13.21 -14.66
CA ASP A 138 -16.08 12.89 -14.68
C ASP A 138 -16.78 13.30 -13.38
N ALA A 139 -16.07 13.19 -12.26
CA ALA A 139 -16.55 13.66 -10.95
C ALA A 139 -16.40 15.17 -10.72
N GLY A 140 -15.89 15.93 -11.69
CA GLY A 140 -15.69 17.38 -11.58
C GLY A 140 -14.63 17.81 -10.56
N LEU A 141 -13.67 16.94 -10.22
CA LEU A 141 -12.63 17.25 -9.25
C LEU A 141 -11.62 18.26 -9.79
N PRO A 142 -11.19 19.25 -8.96
CA PRO A 142 -10.17 20.21 -9.34
C PRO A 142 -8.84 19.51 -9.72
N PRO A 143 -8.05 20.08 -10.65
CA PRO A 143 -6.76 19.49 -11.06
C PRO A 143 -5.77 19.27 -9.91
N ALA A 144 -5.78 20.13 -8.88
CA ALA A 144 -4.95 19.97 -7.71
C ALA A 144 -5.27 18.66 -6.95
N GLN A 145 -6.54 18.40 -6.67
CA GLN A 145 -6.98 17.18 -6.01
C GLN A 145 -6.75 15.92 -6.87
N THR A 146 -6.85 16.06 -8.19
CA THR A 146 -6.51 14.97 -9.11
C THR A 146 -5.04 14.61 -9.03
N ARG A 147 -4.13 15.61 -9.01
CA ARG A 147 -2.68 15.40 -8.85
C ARG A 147 -2.32 14.68 -7.55
N GLU A 148 -3.00 14.98 -6.46
CA GLU A 148 -2.80 14.31 -5.17
C GLU A 148 -3.11 12.81 -5.22
N ARG A 149 -3.98 12.37 -6.14
CA ARG A 149 -4.40 10.97 -6.30
C ARG A 149 -3.56 10.19 -7.30
N VAL A 150 -2.89 10.85 -8.23
CA VAL A 150 -2.04 10.21 -9.24
C VAL A 150 -0.82 9.56 -8.57
N ARG A 151 -0.48 8.34 -8.99
CA ARG A 151 0.67 7.55 -8.50
C ARG A 151 1.95 8.01 -9.19
N GLU A 152 3.08 7.77 -8.54
CA GLU A 152 4.38 8.01 -9.18
C GLU A 152 4.54 7.17 -10.45
N SER A 153 5.06 7.78 -11.52
CA SER A 153 5.33 7.08 -12.78
C SER A 153 6.62 6.28 -12.71
N TYR A 154 6.80 5.31 -13.62
CA TYR A 154 8.04 4.52 -13.72
C TYR A 154 9.24 5.34 -14.19
N VAL A 155 9.01 6.34 -15.02
CA VAL A 155 9.98 7.29 -15.58
C VAL A 155 9.68 8.71 -15.11
#